data_43c5c80fcdfc343a4cd1ae80aa26712c
#
_entry.id   43c5c80fcdfc343a4cd1ae80aa26712c
#
_cell.length_a   1.000
_cell.length_b   1.000
_cell.length_c   1.000
_cell.angle_alpha   90.00
_cell.angle_beta   90.00
_cell.angle_gamma   90.00
#
_symmetry.space_group_name_H-M   'P 1'
#
loop_
_entity.id
_entity.type
_entity.pdbx_description
1 polymer ?
#
loop_
_entity_poly.entity_id
_entity_poly.type
_entity_poly.pdbx_seq_one_letter_code
_entity_poly.pdbx_strand_id
1 'polypeptide(L)' 'MENNNEMIMYYMYKVEKLKDEIEDLNEKIEHLNKLNLDWMNRCSRVETENIQLKNELNNALAKITEKSLEECNSNQPQGE' A
#
# COMPACT_ATOMS: atom_id res chain seq x y z
N MET A 1 54.17 -14.70 -20.07
CA MET A 1 52.99 -15.36 -20.57
C MET A 1 52.20 -16.02 -19.47
N GLU A 2 52.88 -16.46 -18.41
CA GLU A 2 52.22 -16.95 -17.21
C GLU A 2 51.34 -15.88 -16.59
N ASN A 3 51.77 -14.60 -16.63
CA ASN A 3 51.04 -13.48 -16.06
C ASN A 3 49.71 -13.26 -16.75
N ASN A 4 49.61 -13.53 -18.06
CA ASN A 4 48.36 -13.38 -18.79
C ASN A 4 47.31 -14.43 -18.37
N ASN A 5 47.74 -15.65 -18.11
CA ASN A 5 46.86 -16.72 -17.65
C ASN A 5 46.33 -16.44 -16.25
N GLU A 6 47.20 -15.96 -15.37
CA GLU A 6 46.82 -15.59 -14.01
C GLU A 6 45.81 -14.43 -14.02
N MET A 7 46.04 -13.44 -14.88
CA MET A 7 45.13 -12.32 -15.04
C MET A 7 43.78 -12.77 -15.56
N ILE A 8 43.76 -13.63 -16.56
CA ILE A 8 42.53 -14.16 -17.11
C ILE A 8 41.74 -14.91 -16.04
N MET A 9 42.41 -15.75 -15.28
CA MET A 9 41.77 -16.52 -14.23
C MET A 9 41.23 -15.59 -13.14
N TYR A 10 41.95 -14.54 -12.81
CA TYR A 10 41.50 -13.55 -11.81
C TYR A 10 40.23 -12.84 -12.29
N TYR A 11 40.20 -12.40 -13.53
CA TYR A 11 39.02 -11.73 -14.09
C TYR A 11 37.85 -12.67 -14.24
N MET A 12 38.10 -13.92 -14.61
CA MET A 12 37.06 -14.94 -14.68
C MET A 12 36.41 -15.17 -13.31
N TYR A 13 37.24 -15.24 -12.28
CA TYR A 13 36.74 -15.37 -10.91
C TYR A 13 35.89 -14.17 -10.51
N LYS A 14 36.36 -12.96 -10.83
CA LYS A 14 35.61 -11.74 -10.55
C LYS A 14 34.28 -11.68 -11.27
N VAL A 15 34.28 -12.08 -12.54
CA VAL A 15 33.06 -12.10 -13.34
C VAL A 15 32.04 -13.08 -12.74
N GLU A 16 32.50 -14.26 -12.36
CA GLU A 16 31.62 -15.24 -11.72
C GLU A 16 31.04 -14.71 -10.42
N LYS A 17 31.87 -14.07 -9.60
CA LYS A 17 31.44 -13.49 -8.33
C LYS A 17 30.40 -12.39 -8.55
N LEU A 18 30.63 -11.55 -9.56
CA LEU A 18 29.70 -10.47 -9.89
C LEU A 18 28.37 -11.03 -10.42
N LYS A 19 28.42 -12.10 -11.17
CA LYS A 19 27.19 -12.77 -11.65
C LYS A 19 26.36 -13.27 -10.48
N ASP A 20 27.01 -13.88 -9.49
CA ASP A 20 26.32 -14.36 -8.29
C ASP A 20 25.70 -13.21 -7.51
N GLU A 21 26.42 -12.11 -7.39
CA GLU A 21 25.90 -10.91 -6.72
C GLU A 21 24.69 -10.33 -7.45
N ILE A 22 24.77 -10.30 -8.78
CA ILE A 22 23.65 -9.81 -9.60
C ILE A 22 22.43 -10.70 -9.41
N GLU A 23 22.61 -12.00 -9.39
CA GLU A 23 21.53 -12.94 -9.18
C GLU A 23 20.88 -12.75 -7.83
N ASP A 24 21.69 -12.61 -6.77
CA ASP A 24 21.19 -12.33 -5.42
C ASP A 24 20.42 -11.01 -5.36
N LEU A 25 20.94 -9.97 -5.99
CA LEU A 25 20.28 -8.68 -6.04
C LEU A 25 18.96 -8.74 -6.80
N ASN A 26 18.93 -9.48 -7.90
CA ASN A 26 17.70 -9.67 -8.67
C ASN A 26 16.63 -10.39 -7.85
N GLU A 27 17.02 -11.39 -7.08
CA GLU A 27 16.09 -12.07 -6.19
C GLU A 27 15.53 -11.13 -5.12
N LYS A 28 16.39 -10.28 -4.57
CA LYS A 28 15.96 -9.28 -3.58
C LYS A 28 15.00 -8.26 -4.20
N ILE A 29 15.30 -7.81 -5.41
CA ILE A 29 14.44 -6.88 -6.13
C ILE A 29 13.06 -7.51 -6.36
N GLU A 30 13.03 -8.75 -6.79
CA GLU A 30 11.78 -9.47 -7.01
C GLU A 30 10.97 -9.59 -5.72
N HIS A 31 11.65 -9.92 -4.64
CA HIS A 31 11.00 -10.00 -3.33
C HIS A 31 10.43 -8.66 -2.88
N LEU A 32 11.22 -7.59 -3.04
CA LEU A 32 10.76 -6.24 -2.69
C LEU A 32 9.60 -5.79 -3.55
N ASN A 33 9.60 -6.14 -4.83
CA ASN A 33 8.50 -5.81 -5.73
C ASN A 33 7.20 -6.51 -5.29
N LYS A 34 7.29 -7.76 -4.86
CA LYS A 34 6.13 -8.48 -4.33
C LYS A 34 5.60 -7.84 -3.05
N LEU A 35 6.50 -7.46 -2.15
CA LEU A 35 6.11 -6.76 -0.92
C LEU A 35 5.44 -5.42 -1.23
N ASN A 36 6.00 -4.67 -2.17
CA ASN A 36 5.41 -3.41 -2.58
C ASN A 36 4.01 -3.59 -3.15
N LEU A 37 3.82 -4.60 -3.97
CA LEU A 37 2.52 -4.90 -4.55
C LEU A 37 1.51 -5.25 -3.45
N ASP A 38 1.92 -6.06 -2.48
CA ASP A 38 1.09 -6.39 -1.33
C ASP A 38 0.68 -5.15 -0.55
N TRP A 39 1.65 -4.27 -0.28
CA TRP A 39 1.38 -3.01 0.42
C TRP A 39 0.42 -2.12 -0.35
N MET A 40 0.61 -2.01 -1.66
CA MET A 40 -0.27 -1.23 -2.52
C MET A 40 -1.70 -1.78 -2.48
N ASN A 41 -1.84 -3.09 -2.53
CA ASN A 41 -3.14 -3.74 -2.47
C ASN A 41 -3.81 -3.51 -1.12
N ARG A 42 -3.06 -3.59 -0.04
CA ARG A 42 -3.56 -3.31 1.30
C ARG A 42 -3.98 -1.86 1.45
N CYS A 43 -3.16 -0.93 0.98
CA CYS A 43 -3.48 0.48 1.02
C CYS A 43 -4.75 0.79 0.23
N SER A 44 -4.88 0.20 -0.95
CA SER A 44 -6.07 0.37 -1.78
C SER A 44 -7.32 -0.14 -1.08
N ARG A 45 -7.22 -1.28 -0.41
CA ARG A 45 -8.34 -1.85 0.34
C ARG A 45 -8.74 -0.96 1.52
N VAL A 46 -7.75 -0.51 2.29
CA VAL A 46 -8.00 0.38 3.44
C VAL A 46 -8.62 1.69 2.96
N GLU A 47 -8.14 2.23 1.85
CA GLU A 47 -8.68 3.45 1.29
C GLU A 47 -10.14 3.28 0.89
N THR A 48 -10.47 2.17 0.25
CA THR A 48 -11.85 1.85 -0.11
C THR A 48 -12.72 1.71 1.13
N GLU A 49 -12.25 1.01 2.15
CA GLU A 49 -12.94 0.86 3.43
C GLU A 49 -13.16 2.21 4.10
N ASN A 50 -12.16 3.09 4.06
CA ASN A 50 -12.27 4.42 4.64
C ASN A 50 -13.34 5.25 3.94
N ILE A 51 -13.39 5.21 2.62
CA ILE A 51 -14.41 5.92 1.85
C ILE A 51 -15.79 5.39 2.21
N GLN A 52 -15.93 4.07 2.28
CA GLN A 52 -17.19 3.43 2.63
C GLN A 52 -17.65 3.84 4.04
N LEU A 53 -16.73 3.80 5.00
CA LEU A 53 -17.04 4.19 6.38
C LEU A 53 -17.42 5.66 6.49
N LYS A 54 -16.75 6.54 5.76
CA LYS A 54 -17.10 7.95 5.71
C LYS A 54 -18.52 8.16 5.16
N ASN A 55 -18.87 7.44 4.11
CA ASN A 55 -20.19 7.51 3.54
C ASN A 55 -21.25 7.02 4.52
N GLU A 56 -20.99 5.90 5.19
CA GLU A 56 -21.89 5.36 6.20
C GLU A 56 -22.06 6.34 7.36
N LEU A 57 -20.96 6.94 7.81
CA LEU A 57 -21.00 7.93 8.87
C LEU A 57 -21.82 9.16 8.47
N ASN A 58 -21.61 9.67 7.28
CA ASN A 58 -22.35 10.81 6.75
C ASN A 58 -23.83 10.50 6.66
N ASN A 59 -24.17 9.31 6.21
CA ASN A 59 -25.57 8.88 6.13
C ASN A 59 -26.20 8.78 7.51
N ALA A 60 -25.47 8.22 8.47
CA ALA A 60 -25.95 8.12 9.85
C ALA A 60 -26.15 9.50 10.47
N LEU A 61 -25.21 10.41 10.25
CA LEU A 61 -25.31 11.78 10.74
C LEU A 61 -26.49 12.50 10.13
N ALA A 62 -26.74 12.32 8.85
CA ALA A 62 -27.88 12.92 8.17
C ALA A 62 -29.19 12.42 8.78
N LYS A 63 -29.30 11.13 9.06
CA LYS A 63 -30.48 10.55 9.70
C LYS A 63 -30.69 11.07 11.10
N ILE A 64 -29.62 11.20 11.88
CA ILE A 64 -29.69 11.75 13.22
C ILE A 64 -30.16 13.21 13.17
N THR A 65 -29.62 13.98 12.23
CA THR A 65 -29.99 15.38 12.05
C THR A 65 -31.46 15.52 11.67
N GLU A 66 -31.95 14.71 10.74
CA GLU A 66 -33.37 14.70 10.36
C GLU A 66 -34.24 14.38 11.54
N LYS A 67 -33.87 13.36 12.31
CA LYS A 67 -34.63 12.96 13.48
C LYS A 67 -34.67 14.06 14.53
N SER A 68 -33.55 14.73 14.76
CA SER A 68 -33.48 15.86 15.68
C SER A 68 -34.36 17.02 15.24
N LEU A 69 -34.36 17.31 13.95
CA LEU A 69 -35.21 18.36 13.38
C LEU A 69 -36.69 18.01 13.53
N GLU A 70 -37.06 16.77 13.27
CA GLU A 70 -38.43 16.30 13.43
C GLU A 70 -38.89 16.41 14.90
N GLU A 71 -38.02 16.00 15.83
CA GLU A 71 -38.31 16.10 17.25
C GLU A 71 -38.45 17.56 17.69
N CYS A 72 -37.57 18.43 17.20
CA CYS A 72 -37.67 19.86 17.48
C CYS A 72 -38.98 20.45 16.95
N ASN A 73 -39.34 20.07 15.72
CA ASN A 73 -40.59 20.53 15.12
C ASN A 73 -41.81 19.99 15.88
N SER A 74 -41.74 18.75 16.33
CA SER A 74 -42.83 18.13 17.09
C SER A 74 -42.99 18.76 18.47
N ASN A 75 -41.88 19.22 19.07
CA ASN A 75 -41.85 19.80 20.40
C ASN A 75 -42.14 21.29 20.40
N GLN A 76 -42.18 21.94 19.26
CA GLN A 76 -42.52 23.36 19.19
C GLN A 76 -43.98 23.55 19.59
N PRO A 77 -44.25 24.55 20.42
CA PRO A 77 -45.64 24.81 20.77
C PRO A 77 -46.42 25.26 19.54
N GLN A 78 -47.51 24.58 19.29
CA GLN A 78 -48.40 24.88 18.18
C GLN A 78 -49.64 25.60 18.65
N GLY A 79 -50.12 26.47 17.84
CA GLY A 79 -51.31 27.19 18.16
C GLY A 79 -51.05 28.53 18.81
N GLU A 80 -49.84 28.92 18.79
CA GLU A 80 -49.53 30.28 19.19
C GLU A 80 -49.47 31.20 17.98
#